data_0b9149460858905c1c1a70df1db4020e
#
_entry.id   0b9149460858905c1c1a70df1db4020e
#
_cell.length_a   1.000
_cell.length_b   1.000
_cell.length_c   1.000
_cell.angle_alpha   90.00
_cell.angle_beta   90.00
_cell.angle_gamma   90.00
#
_symmetry.space_group_name_H-M   'P 1'
#
loop_
_entity.id
_entity.type
_entity.pdbx_description
1 polymer ?
#
loop_
_entity_poly.entity_id
_entity_poly.type
_entity_poly.pdbx_seq_one_letter_code
_entity_poly.pdbx_strand_id
1 'polypeptide(L)'
;VLVTWPPPKEEGIIVPRVLVVDDDPMVCVAIEVCLTRKGFEVTVADGGEAGMRALESSDFDVMLIDVFMPHMRGFEAIRIFHERRPDIPIISMSGYAFANTERAPDFLRMTIELGAACCLRKPFTPDALLTSVNQCITKPKASARHSK
;
A
#
# COMPACT_ATOMS: atom_id res chain seq x y z
N VAL A 1 -1.40 15.79 35.93
CA VAL A 1 -0.57 16.08 34.77
C VAL A 1 -1.45 16.59 33.63
N LEU A 2 -1.24 17.84 33.25
CA LEU A 2 -1.98 18.46 32.15
C LEU A 2 -1.41 17.94 30.83
N VAL A 3 -2.24 17.15 30.12
CA VAL A 3 -1.90 16.73 28.78
C VAL A 3 -2.32 17.83 27.82
N THR A 4 -1.36 18.46 27.18
CA THR A 4 -1.64 19.47 26.14
C THR A 4 -2.07 18.77 24.84
N TRP A 5 -3.10 19.29 24.21
CA TRP A 5 -3.56 18.77 22.93
C TRP A 5 -3.33 19.82 21.83
N PRO A 6 -2.73 19.46 20.67
CA PRO A 6 -2.16 18.13 20.37
C PRO A 6 -0.93 17.84 21.22
N PRO A 7 -0.64 16.55 21.49
CA PRO A 7 0.59 16.21 22.21
C PRO A 7 1.79 16.71 21.41
N PRO A 8 2.88 17.10 22.09
CA PRO A 8 4.08 17.53 21.39
C PRO A 8 4.53 16.43 20.44
N LYS A 9 4.81 16.82 19.19
CA LYS A 9 5.43 15.89 18.23
C LYS A 9 6.80 15.53 18.82
N GLU A 10 6.97 14.29 19.17
CA GLU A 10 8.28 13.83 19.59
C GLU A 10 9.24 14.00 18.41
N GLU A 11 10.25 14.83 18.59
CA GLU A 11 11.25 15.03 17.58
C GLU A 11 11.93 13.69 17.28
N GLY A 12 11.92 13.28 16.00
CA GLY A 12 12.57 12.06 15.54
C GLY A 12 11.65 10.89 15.23
N ILE A 13 10.34 10.97 15.51
CA ILE A 13 9.40 9.92 15.08
C ILE A 13 9.03 10.13 13.62
N ILE A 14 9.42 9.16 12.78
CA ILE A 14 9.05 9.13 11.37
C ILE A 14 7.82 8.24 11.25
N VAL A 15 6.69 8.84 10.86
CA VAL A 15 5.44 8.11 10.65
C VAL A 15 5.48 7.46 9.26
N PRO A 16 5.38 6.12 9.17
CA PRO A 16 5.35 5.46 7.87
C PRO A 16 4.11 5.86 7.08
N ARG A 17 4.28 6.06 5.78
CA ARG A 17 3.22 6.50 4.87
C ARG A 17 2.87 5.41 3.88
N VAL A 18 1.59 5.11 3.77
CA VAL A 18 1.04 4.04 2.95
C VAL A 18 0.10 4.61 1.91
N LEU A 19 0.29 4.23 0.66
CA LEU A 19 -0.66 4.51 -0.42
C LEU A 19 -1.49 3.26 -0.68
N VAL A 20 -2.80 3.39 -0.64
CA VAL A 20 -3.75 2.31 -0.96
C VAL A 20 -4.48 2.66 -2.24
N VAL A 21 -4.36 1.82 -3.25
CA VAL A 21 -5.02 1.99 -4.55
C VAL A 21 -6.00 0.84 -4.76
N ASP A 22 -7.28 1.12 -4.61
CA ASP A 22 -8.36 0.14 -4.74
C ASP A 22 -9.65 0.87 -5.08
N ASP A 23 -10.43 0.35 -6.02
CA ASP A 23 -11.71 0.94 -6.42
C ASP A 23 -12.87 0.55 -5.50
N ASP A 24 -12.67 -0.39 -4.58
CA ASP A 24 -13.67 -0.77 -3.60
C ASP A 24 -13.56 0.10 -2.35
N PRO A 25 -14.53 1.01 -2.10
CA PRO A 25 -14.46 1.91 -0.96
C PRO A 25 -14.48 1.19 0.39
N MET A 26 -15.11 0.02 0.47
CA MET A 26 -15.16 -0.75 1.73
C MET A 26 -13.79 -1.31 2.08
N VAL A 27 -13.06 -1.80 1.09
CA VAL A 27 -11.68 -2.28 1.28
C VAL A 27 -10.78 -1.12 1.72
N CYS A 28 -10.90 0.02 1.05
CA CYS A 28 -10.12 1.23 1.39
C CYS A 28 -10.36 1.68 2.83
N VAL A 29 -11.62 1.73 3.26
CA VAL A 29 -11.98 2.12 4.64
C VAL A 29 -11.40 1.13 5.64
N ALA A 30 -11.53 -0.17 5.37
CA ALA A 30 -11.02 -1.21 6.27
C ALA A 30 -9.51 -1.11 6.45
N ILE A 31 -8.77 -0.94 5.36
CA ILE A 31 -7.31 -0.79 5.40
C ILE A 31 -6.92 0.50 6.14
N GLU A 32 -7.57 1.61 5.81
CA GLU A 32 -7.28 2.91 6.43
C GLU A 32 -7.49 2.86 7.94
N VAL A 33 -8.62 2.33 8.39
CA VAL A 33 -8.92 2.21 9.83
C VAL A 33 -7.89 1.33 10.52
N CYS A 34 -7.57 0.18 9.95
CA CYS A 34 -6.62 -0.76 10.51
C CYS A 34 -5.22 -0.15 10.66
N LEU A 35 -4.71 0.44 9.59
CA LEU A 35 -3.35 0.98 9.58
C LEU A 35 -3.22 2.28 10.37
N THR A 36 -4.23 3.16 10.31
CA THR A 36 -4.22 4.40 11.08
C THR A 36 -4.15 4.14 12.58
N ARG A 37 -4.88 3.13 13.06
CA ARG A 37 -4.84 2.72 14.47
C ARG A 37 -3.47 2.22 14.90
N LYS A 38 -2.64 1.78 13.96
CA LYS A 38 -1.29 1.28 14.24
C LYS A 38 -0.20 2.34 13.98
N GLY A 39 -0.60 3.58 13.77
CA GLY A 39 0.34 4.69 13.63
C GLY A 39 0.81 4.99 12.21
N PHE A 40 0.20 4.38 11.21
CA PHE A 40 0.51 4.68 9.82
C PHE A 40 -0.29 5.88 9.31
N GLU A 41 0.31 6.65 8.43
CA GLU A 41 -0.39 7.68 7.67
C GLU A 41 -0.83 7.09 6.34
N VAL A 42 -2.15 7.05 6.10
CA VAL A 42 -2.73 6.35 4.95
C VAL A 42 -3.33 7.34 3.97
N THR A 43 -2.96 7.22 2.71
CA THR A 43 -3.58 7.93 1.59
C THR A 43 -4.32 6.89 0.74
N VAL A 44 -5.58 7.15 0.45
CA VAL A 44 -6.43 6.26 -0.33
C VAL A 44 -6.67 6.87 -1.71
N ALA A 45 -6.48 6.06 -2.75
CA ALA A 45 -6.80 6.40 -4.12
C ALA A 45 -7.79 5.36 -4.67
N ASP A 46 -8.83 5.83 -5.35
CA ASP A 46 -9.93 4.99 -5.84
C ASP A 46 -9.67 4.33 -7.21
N GLY A 47 -8.48 4.49 -7.74
CA GLY A 47 -8.09 3.90 -9.01
C GLY A 47 -6.69 4.29 -9.41
N GLY A 48 -6.26 3.81 -10.57
CA GLY A 48 -4.89 4.01 -11.05
C GLY A 48 -4.51 5.46 -11.28
N GLU A 49 -5.39 6.27 -11.85
CA GLU A 49 -5.12 7.69 -12.08
C GLU A 49 -4.94 8.46 -10.77
N ALA A 50 -5.87 8.25 -9.82
CA ALA A 50 -5.77 8.88 -8.51
C ALA A 50 -4.51 8.44 -7.76
N GLY A 51 -4.15 7.16 -7.89
CA GLY A 51 -2.93 6.61 -7.32
C GLY A 51 -1.67 7.27 -7.88
N MET A 52 -1.62 7.45 -9.18
CA MET A 52 -0.50 8.13 -9.84
C MET A 52 -0.39 9.59 -9.43
N ARG A 53 -1.51 10.29 -9.31
CA ARG A 53 -1.51 11.68 -8.80
C ARG A 53 -0.98 11.76 -7.37
N ALA A 54 -1.39 10.81 -6.52
CA ALA A 54 -0.89 10.75 -5.15
C ALA A 54 0.62 10.51 -5.12
N LEU A 55 1.11 9.63 -5.99
CA LEU A 55 2.53 9.29 -6.09
C LEU A 55 3.38 10.47 -6.55
N GLU A 56 2.83 11.33 -7.40
CA GLU A 56 3.49 12.54 -7.89
C GLU A 56 3.53 13.64 -6.84
N SER A 57 2.54 13.71 -5.95
CA SER A 57 2.40 14.79 -4.98
C SER A 57 2.99 14.47 -3.60
N SER A 58 3.27 13.20 -3.30
CA SER A 58 3.72 12.78 -1.97
C SER A 58 4.68 11.59 -2.08
N ASP A 59 5.42 11.37 -0.99
CA ASP A 59 6.27 10.19 -0.87
C ASP A 59 5.60 9.13 0.02
N PHE A 60 5.88 7.86 -0.25
CA PHE A 60 5.32 6.72 0.46
C PHE A 60 6.38 5.68 0.79
N ASP A 61 6.14 4.92 1.83
CA ASP A 61 7.04 3.84 2.27
C ASP A 61 6.59 2.48 1.71
N VAL A 62 5.31 2.34 1.38
CA VAL A 62 4.75 1.14 0.76
C VAL A 62 3.48 1.49 0.01
N MET A 63 3.17 0.73 -1.04
CA MET A 63 1.94 0.82 -1.81
C MET A 63 1.18 -0.50 -1.73
N LEU A 64 -0.13 -0.43 -1.49
CA LEU A 64 -1.04 -1.57 -1.67
C LEU A 64 -1.87 -1.30 -2.92
N ILE A 65 -1.79 -2.18 -3.90
CA ILE A 65 -2.45 -2.00 -5.19
C ILE A 65 -3.33 -3.20 -5.51
N ASP A 66 -4.63 -2.93 -5.69
CA ASP A 66 -5.57 -3.95 -6.17
C ASP A 66 -5.28 -4.25 -7.64
N VAL A 67 -5.17 -5.53 -7.97
CA VAL A 67 -4.91 -5.97 -9.34
C VAL A 67 -6.18 -6.10 -10.19
N PHE A 68 -7.35 -5.84 -9.62
CA PHE A 68 -8.65 -5.93 -10.29
C PHE A 68 -9.40 -4.61 -10.31
N MET A 69 -8.81 -3.59 -10.91
CA MET A 69 -9.49 -2.30 -11.06
C MET A 69 -10.04 -2.15 -12.47
N PRO A 70 -11.28 -1.62 -12.63
CA PRO A 70 -11.79 -1.22 -13.94
C PRO A 70 -10.84 -0.21 -14.60
N HIS A 71 -10.73 -0.25 -15.90
CA HIS A 71 -9.94 0.68 -16.71
C HIS A 71 -8.42 0.56 -16.57
N MET A 72 -7.93 -0.28 -15.69
CA MET A 72 -6.51 -0.57 -15.58
C MET A 72 -6.34 -2.06 -15.33
N ARG A 73 -5.72 -2.76 -16.27
CA ARG A 73 -5.42 -4.18 -16.09
C ARG A 73 -4.46 -4.31 -14.91
N GLY A 74 -4.80 -5.15 -13.94
CA GLY A 74 -4.11 -5.22 -12.67
C GLY A 74 -2.61 -5.41 -12.76
N PHE A 75 -2.17 -6.22 -13.72
CA PHE A 75 -0.75 -6.43 -13.97
C PHE A 75 -0.06 -5.19 -14.50
N GLU A 76 -0.75 -4.45 -15.36
CA GLU A 76 -0.23 -3.21 -15.92
C GLU A 76 -0.06 -2.14 -14.85
N ALA A 77 -0.99 -2.07 -13.89
CA ALA A 77 -0.88 -1.15 -12.76
C ALA A 77 0.40 -1.39 -11.98
N ILE A 78 0.67 -2.64 -11.60
CA ILE A 78 1.89 -2.97 -10.83
C ILE A 78 3.14 -2.56 -11.60
N ARG A 79 3.20 -2.88 -12.90
CA ARG A 79 4.33 -2.52 -13.74
C ARG A 79 4.55 -1.01 -13.80
N ILE A 80 3.50 -0.25 -14.05
CA ILE A 80 3.56 1.21 -14.18
C ILE A 80 4.00 1.86 -12.86
N PHE A 81 3.40 1.47 -11.74
CA PHE A 81 3.75 2.01 -10.43
C PHE A 81 5.19 1.66 -10.05
N HIS A 82 5.62 0.43 -10.33
CA HIS A 82 6.98 0.00 -10.05
C HIS A 82 8.01 0.74 -10.90
N GLU A 83 7.74 0.92 -12.20
CA GLU A 83 8.62 1.68 -13.08
C GLU A 83 8.74 3.15 -12.65
N ARG A 84 7.63 3.71 -12.17
CA ARG A 84 7.60 5.11 -11.72
C ARG A 84 8.37 5.33 -10.43
N ARG A 85 8.23 4.42 -9.49
CA ARG A 85 8.90 4.48 -8.18
C ARG A 85 9.42 3.10 -7.80
N PRO A 86 10.54 2.69 -8.38
CA PRO A 86 11.11 1.36 -8.08
C PRO A 86 11.62 1.21 -6.66
N ASP A 87 11.80 2.31 -5.95
CA ASP A 87 12.24 2.37 -4.56
C ASP A 87 11.12 2.09 -3.55
N ILE A 88 9.84 2.15 -3.97
CA ILE A 88 8.70 1.91 -3.08
C ILE A 88 8.20 0.48 -3.26
N PRO A 89 8.24 -0.36 -2.21
CA PRO A 89 7.71 -1.72 -2.30
C PRO A 89 6.21 -1.73 -2.55
N ILE A 90 5.76 -2.66 -3.38
CA ILE A 90 4.36 -2.85 -3.75
C ILE A 90 3.84 -4.14 -3.15
N ILE A 91 2.72 -4.07 -2.45
CA ILE A 91 1.92 -5.22 -2.05
C ILE A 91 0.75 -5.31 -3.02
N SER A 92 0.72 -6.35 -3.85
CA SER A 92 -0.42 -6.57 -4.74
C SER A 92 -1.57 -7.20 -3.94
N MET A 93 -2.80 -6.74 -4.20
CA MET A 93 -3.99 -7.32 -3.59
C MET A 93 -4.80 -8.05 -4.64
N SER A 94 -5.15 -9.29 -4.36
CA SER A 94 -5.92 -10.12 -5.29
C SER A 94 -7.30 -10.44 -4.72
N GLY A 95 -8.33 -10.38 -5.56
CA GLY A 95 -9.70 -10.72 -5.17
C GLY A 95 -9.91 -12.22 -5.03
N TYR A 96 -11.01 -12.57 -4.37
CA TYR A 96 -11.40 -13.94 -4.04
C TYR A 96 -11.52 -14.85 -5.28
N ALA A 97 -11.90 -14.31 -6.44
CA ALA A 97 -12.10 -15.07 -7.66
C ALA A 97 -10.83 -15.81 -8.15
N PHE A 98 -9.65 -15.31 -7.79
CA PHE A 98 -8.38 -15.93 -8.18
C PHE A 98 -7.82 -16.89 -7.14
N ALA A 99 -8.29 -16.82 -5.90
CA ALA A 99 -7.82 -17.69 -4.83
C ALA A 99 -8.22 -19.16 -5.05
N ASN A 100 -9.28 -19.41 -5.84
CA ASN A 100 -9.86 -20.74 -6.07
C ASN A 100 -9.57 -21.31 -7.46
N THR A 101 -8.69 -20.69 -8.25
CA THR A 101 -8.33 -21.21 -9.57
C THR A 101 -7.00 -21.93 -9.52
N GLU A 102 -6.85 -22.95 -10.38
CA GLU A 102 -5.58 -23.66 -10.54
C GLU A 102 -4.44 -22.73 -10.98
N ARG A 103 -4.77 -21.53 -11.46
CA ARG A 103 -3.82 -20.52 -11.93
C ARG A 103 -3.37 -19.55 -10.84
N ALA A 104 -3.88 -19.67 -9.61
CA ALA A 104 -3.53 -18.76 -8.53
C ALA A 104 -2.02 -18.70 -8.24
N PRO A 105 -1.26 -19.82 -8.23
CA PRO A 105 0.20 -19.77 -8.08
C PRO A 105 0.91 -19.01 -9.19
N ASP A 106 0.48 -19.17 -10.44
CA ASP A 106 1.05 -18.45 -11.58
C ASP A 106 0.77 -16.97 -11.51
N PHE A 107 -0.44 -16.60 -11.05
CA PHE A 107 -0.82 -15.22 -10.84
C PHE A 107 0.08 -14.51 -9.83
N LEU A 108 0.33 -15.16 -8.68
CA LEU A 108 1.23 -14.63 -7.66
C LEU A 108 2.64 -14.42 -8.21
N ARG A 109 3.15 -15.41 -8.94
CA ARG A 109 4.45 -15.31 -9.60
C ARG A 109 4.50 -14.11 -10.57
N MET A 110 3.46 -13.93 -11.36
CA MET A 110 3.39 -12.82 -12.31
C MET A 110 3.46 -11.47 -11.63
N THR A 111 2.75 -11.27 -10.50
CA THR A 111 2.80 -10.00 -9.79
C THR A 111 4.20 -9.71 -9.24
N ILE A 112 4.89 -10.73 -8.76
CA ILE A 112 6.27 -10.59 -8.27
C ILE A 112 7.24 -10.29 -9.41
N GLU A 113 7.09 -10.96 -10.56
CA GLU A 113 7.91 -10.67 -11.74
C GLU A 113 7.72 -9.25 -12.26
N LEU A 114 6.53 -8.68 -12.08
CA LEU A 114 6.24 -7.30 -12.48
C LEU A 114 6.70 -6.25 -11.46
N GLY A 115 7.20 -6.67 -10.32
CA GLY A 115 7.80 -5.79 -9.34
C GLY A 115 7.13 -5.75 -7.98
N ALA A 116 6.07 -6.55 -7.73
CA ALA A 116 5.47 -6.63 -6.41
C ALA A 116 6.41 -7.34 -5.43
N ALA A 117 6.52 -6.78 -4.22
CA ALA A 117 7.32 -7.39 -3.16
C ALA A 117 6.60 -8.60 -2.53
N CYS A 118 5.27 -8.52 -2.41
CA CYS A 118 4.43 -9.62 -1.94
C CYS A 118 3.00 -9.44 -2.41
N CYS A 119 2.18 -10.46 -2.18
CA CYS A 119 0.77 -10.44 -2.56
C CYS A 119 -0.10 -10.75 -1.34
N LEU A 120 -1.19 -10.02 -1.20
CA LEU A 120 -2.17 -10.17 -0.13
C LEU A 120 -3.51 -10.59 -0.73
N ARG A 121 -4.01 -11.75 -0.31
CA ARG A 121 -5.29 -12.29 -0.82
C ARG A 121 -6.46 -11.70 -0.06
N LYS A 122 -7.47 -11.25 -0.78
CA LYS A 122 -8.75 -10.80 -0.21
C LYS A 122 -9.69 -12.00 -0.02
N PRO A 123 -10.45 -12.11 1.06
CA PRO A 123 -10.38 -11.25 2.24
C PRO A 123 -9.16 -11.56 3.10
N PHE A 124 -8.54 -10.54 3.65
CA PHE A 124 -7.41 -10.69 4.56
C PHE A 124 -7.77 -10.23 5.97
N THR A 125 -7.08 -10.79 6.95
CA THR A 125 -7.21 -10.37 8.34
C THR A 125 -6.38 -9.11 8.61
N PRO A 126 -6.72 -8.33 9.67
CA PRO A 126 -5.85 -7.23 10.08
C PRO A 126 -4.41 -7.65 10.35
N ASP A 127 -4.20 -8.84 10.92
CA ASP A 127 -2.86 -9.35 11.20
C ASP A 127 -2.08 -9.64 9.92
N ALA A 128 -2.73 -10.23 8.91
CA ALA A 128 -2.09 -10.49 7.62
C ALA A 128 -1.69 -9.18 6.92
N LEU A 129 -2.57 -8.18 6.97
CA LEU A 129 -2.29 -6.85 6.42
C LEU A 129 -1.08 -6.21 7.12
N LEU A 130 -1.09 -6.18 8.44
CA LEU A 130 0.00 -5.59 9.22
C LEU A 130 1.32 -6.31 9.02
N THR A 131 1.30 -7.64 8.97
CA THR A 131 2.49 -8.43 8.72
C THR A 131 3.10 -8.10 7.36
N SER A 132 2.27 -8.05 6.31
CA SER A 132 2.74 -7.71 4.97
C SER A 132 3.33 -6.30 4.89
N VAL A 133 2.66 -5.32 5.48
CA VAL A 133 3.13 -3.93 5.49
C VAL A 133 4.44 -3.82 6.26
N ASN A 134 4.53 -4.43 7.44
CA ASN A 134 5.74 -4.37 8.26
C ASN A 134 6.94 -5.07 7.62
N GLN A 135 6.71 -6.16 6.90
CA GLN A 135 7.77 -6.85 6.15
C GLN A 135 8.34 -5.98 5.02
N CYS A 136 7.50 -5.16 4.40
CA CYS A 136 7.93 -4.26 3.33
C CYS A 136 8.59 -3.00 3.86
N ILE A 137 8.18 -2.51 5.04
CA ILE A 137 8.74 -1.31 5.64
C ILE A 137 9.81 -1.69 6.66
N THR A 138 10.97 -2.08 6.20
CA THR A 138 12.10 -2.37 7.11
C THR A 138 12.73 -1.08 7.63
N LYS A 139 12.70 0.00 6.84
CA LYS A 139 13.17 1.34 7.26
C LYS A 139 12.35 2.40 6.55
N PRO A 140 11.66 3.32 7.29
CA PRO A 140 11.03 4.48 6.66
C PRO A 140 12.05 5.33 5.92
N LYS A 141 11.64 5.96 4.82
CA LYS A 141 12.51 6.82 3.99
C LYS A 141 12.72 8.19 4.64
N ALA A 142 13.53 8.23 5.69
CA ALA A 142 13.78 9.45 6.45
C ALA A 142 14.45 10.53 5.61
N SER A 143 15.42 10.14 4.78
CA SER A 143 16.22 11.08 3.99
C SER A 143 15.41 11.82 2.92
N ALA A 144 14.42 11.18 2.31
CA ALA A 144 13.59 11.82 1.28
C ALA A 144 12.66 12.90 1.84
N ARG A 145 12.31 12.83 3.13
CA ARG A 145 11.43 13.79 3.79
C ARG A 145 12.16 14.99 4.37
N HIS A 146 13.47 14.90 4.52
CA HIS A 146 14.31 15.97 5.08
C HIS A 146 15.01 16.81 4.03
N SER A 147 14.84 16.49 2.75
CA SER A 147 15.51 17.19 1.64
C SER A 147 14.81 18.47 1.20
N LYS A 148 13.96 19.03 2.06
CA LYS A 148 13.32 20.32 1.79
C LYS A 148 13.69 21.33 2.86
#